data_2b72d9b2d662115e5aa285a9318b4c51
#
_entry.id   2b72d9b2d662115e5aa285a9318b4c51
#
_cell.length_a   1.000
_cell.length_b   1.000
_cell.length_c   1.000
_cell.angle_alpha   90.00
_cell.angle_beta   90.00
_cell.angle_gamma   90.00
#
_symmetry.space_group_name_H-M   'P 1'
#
loop_
_entity.id
_entity.type
_entity.pdbx_description
1 polymer ?
#
loop_
_entity_poly.entity_id
_entity_poly.type
_entity_poly.pdbx_seq_one_letter_code
_entity_poly.pdbx_strand_id
1 'polypeptide(L)'
;MIVQLRRVLALAGAGLLTLVSACESQKPKYEGPYAAEVAQAVPMIEKAVGLKFKTPPKIETRSKEQVREFVTKQFTDSLAKHDIAGQEAAYKRLGMIPDTLKLQPFLTSLLEEQIVGYYDPHTKVLYVVDGSPKDMAQLTITHELVHALQDQYISLDSVQKIRDDNDRLSAAQSVFEGQAVYEQISIMLGGSNIAINLPGGWDRIREMIRENQSSMPIFAAAPKVIQETLIFPYLSGAEFYR
;
A
#
# COMPACT_ATOMS: atom_id res chain seq x y z
N MET A 1 85.60 -25.11 -0.10
CA MET A 1 85.82 -26.11 0.92
C MET A 1 84.42 -26.53 1.41
N ILE A 2 83.87 -27.55 0.70
CA ILE A 2 83.59 -28.90 1.22
C ILE A 2 82.82 -28.79 2.58
N VAL A 3 81.59 -29.31 2.79
CA VAL A 3 81.13 -30.67 2.64
C VAL A 3 79.59 -30.70 3.01
N GLN A 4 78.79 -31.35 2.14
CA GLN A 4 77.79 -32.41 2.40
C GLN A 4 76.51 -32.06 3.21
N LEU A 5 75.39 -32.14 2.59
CA LEU A 5 74.54 -33.29 2.23
C LEU A 5 73.90 -34.00 3.43
N ARG A 6 72.64 -33.92 3.63
CA ARG A 6 71.74 -35.09 3.84
C ARG A 6 70.25 -34.77 3.65
N ARG A 7 69.64 -35.59 2.84
CA ARG A 7 68.22 -35.68 2.50
C ARG A 7 67.41 -36.16 3.71
N VAL A 8 66.21 -35.56 3.93
CA VAL A 8 65.08 -36.31 4.49
C VAL A 8 63.85 -35.91 3.70
N LEU A 9 63.29 -36.87 2.99
CA LEU A 9 61.92 -36.82 2.43
C LEU A 9 60.95 -36.89 3.60
N ALA A 10 60.06 -35.93 3.71
CA ALA A 10 58.80 -36.07 4.45
C ALA A 10 57.64 -35.83 3.48
N LEU A 11 56.95 -36.92 3.17
CA LEU A 11 55.65 -36.92 2.49
C LEU A 11 54.66 -36.22 3.38
N ALA A 12 54.23 -35.04 2.98
CA ALA A 12 53.04 -34.42 3.58
C ALA A 12 51.91 -34.54 2.57
N GLY A 13 50.95 -35.40 2.86
CA GLY A 13 49.73 -35.59 2.11
C GLY A 13 48.93 -34.31 2.09
N ALA A 14 48.70 -33.78 0.90
CA ALA A 14 47.74 -32.69 0.70
C ALA A 14 46.33 -33.22 0.84
N GLY A 15 45.78 -33.08 2.06
CA GLY A 15 44.32 -33.25 2.30
C GLY A 15 43.60 -32.10 1.63
N LEU A 16 43.00 -32.40 0.47
CA LEU A 16 42.08 -31.50 -0.23
C LEU A 16 40.79 -31.45 0.59
N LEU A 17 40.68 -30.49 1.52
CA LEU A 17 39.43 -30.16 2.18
C LEU A 17 38.54 -29.48 1.13
N THR A 18 37.66 -30.27 0.48
CA THR A 18 36.52 -29.76 -0.25
C THR A 18 35.56 -29.12 0.76
N LEU A 19 35.62 -27.81 0.86
CA LEU A 19 34.56 -27.03 1.46
C LEU A 19 33.31 -27.21 0.57
N VAL A 20 32.49 -28.18 0.93
CA VAL A 20 31.12 -28.26 0.45
C VAL A 20 30.40 -27.10 1.14
N SER A 21 30.35 -25.94 0.47
CA SER A 21 29.40 -24.90 0.82
C SER A 21 28.01 -25.50 0.61
N ALA A 22 27.42 -26.02 1.66
CA ALA A 22 26.01 -26.30 1.69
C ALA A 22 25.32 -24.96 1.45
N CYS A 23 24.83 -24.73 0.22
CA CYS A 23 23.78 -23.77 -0.01
C CYS A 23 22.57 -24.24 0.82
N GLU A 24 22.49 -23.82 2.08
CA GLU A 24 21.22 -23.81 2.76
C GLU A 24 20.31 -22.94 1.88
N SER A 25 19.38 -23.58 1.20
CA SER A 25 18.28 -22.88 0.56
C SER A 25 17.54 -22.15 1.67
N GLN A 26 17.87 -20.88 1.86
CA GLN A 26 17.12 -20.03 2.78
C GLN A 26 15.66 -20.16 2.38
N LYS A 27 14.82 -20.62 3.32
CA LYS A 27 13.37 -20.60 3.12
C LYS A 27 12.99 -19.22 2.60
N PRO A 28 12.12 -19.12 1.60
CA PRO A 28 11.71 -17.83 1.10
C PRO A 28 11.21 -16.99 2.27
N LYS A 29 11.71 -15.77 2.37
CA LYS A 29 11.40 -14.83 3.47
C LYS A 29 9.89 -14.50 3.52
N TYR A 30 9.23 -14.66 2.39
CA TYR A 30 7.79 -14.39 2.20
C TYR A 30 7.12 -15.63 1.63
N GLU A 31 5.91 -15.91 2.09
CA GLU A 31 5.10 -17.07 1.69
C GLU A 31 3.76 -16.60 1.14
N GLY A 32 3.10 -17.45 0.35
CA GLY A 32 1.77 -17.19 -0.19
C GLY A 32 1.75 -16.54 -1.56
N PRO A 33 0.57 -16.10 -2.01
CA PRO A 33 0.41 -15.43 -3.28
C PRO A 33 1.20 -14.12 -3.28
N TYR A 34 1.76 -13.73 -4.41
CA TYR A 34 2.55 -12.50 -4.58
C TYR A 34 3.83 -12.42 -3.72
N ALA A 35 4.36 -13.55 -3.24
CA ALA A 35 5.60 -13.58 -2.44
C ALA A 35 6.79 -12.95 -3.18
N ALA A 36 6.87 -13.12 -4.50
CA ALA A 36 7.91 -12.54 -5.34
C ALA A 36 7.78 -11.00 -5.44
N GLU A 37 6.57 -10.49 -5.61
CA GLU A 37 6.25 -9.07 -5.66
C GLU A 37 6.57 -8.39 -4.33
N VAL A 38 6.20 -9.03 -3.21
CA VAL A 38 6.55 -8.56 -1.85
C VAL A 38 8.06 -8.54 -1.64
N ALA A 39 8.76 -9.61 -2.04
CA ALA A 39 10.22 -9.70 -1.92
C ALA A 39 10.94 -8.60 -2.71
N GLN A 40 10.38 -8.19 -3.83
CA GLN A 40 10.89 -7.08 -4.64
C GLN A 40 10.54 -5.71 -4.04
N ALA A 41 9.31 -5.50 -3.59
CA ALA A 41 8.82 -4.20 -3.13
C ALA A 41 9.40 -3.81 -1.76
N VAL A 42 9.48 -4.75 -0.81
CA VAL A 42 9.91 -4.45 0.57
C VAL A 42 11.24 -3.70 0.66
N PRO A 43 12.36 -4.15 0.04
CA PRO A 43 13.63 -3.41 0.15
C PRO A 43 13.57 -2.02 -0.51
N MET A 44 12.74 -1.83 -1.53
CA MET A 44 12.55 -0.52 -2.17
C MET A 44 11.78 0.42 -1.25
N ILE A 45 10.71 -0.07 -0.62
CA ILE A 45 9.91 0.69 0.36
C ILE A 45 10.76 1.06 1.58
N GLU A 46 11.51 0.09 2.14
CA GLU A 46 12.39 0.35 3.28
C GLU A 46 13.44 1.43 2.98
N LYS A 47 13.96 1.42 1.75
CA LYS A 47 14.92 2.44 1.30
C LYS A 47 14.26 3.80 1.11
N ALA A 48 13.08 3.84 0.51
CA ALA A 48 12.35 5.07 0.21
C ALA A 48 11.85 5.75 1.49
N VAL A 49 11.20 5.00 2.38
CA VAL A 49 10.67 5.49 3.65
C VAL A 49 11.76 5.73 4.72
N GLY A 50 12.90 5.04 4.60
CA GLY A 50 13.98 5.12 5.61
C GLY A 50 13.70 4.30 6.88
N LEU A 51 12.69 3.46 6.89
CA LEU A 51 12.31 2.58 8.00
C LEU A 51 12.40 1.11 7.58
N LYS A 52 12.56 0.21 8.54
CA LYS A 52 12.59 -1.23 8.30
C LYS A 52 11.32 -1.91 8.79
N PHE A 53 10.85 -2.93 8.08
CA PHE A 53 9.80 -3.79 8.61
C PHE A 53 10.30 -4.50 9.87
N LYS A 54 9.58 -4.33 10.99
CA LYS A 54 9.84 -5.03 12.25
C LYS A 54 9.48 -6.51 12.15
N THR A 55 8.43 -6.81 11.38
CA THR A 55 7.97 -8.16 11.05
C THR A 55 7.67 -8.26 9.56
N PRO A 56 7.92 -9.41 8.91
CA PRO A 56 7.55 -9.60 7.51
C PRO A 56 6.06 -9.33 7.28
N PRO A 57 5.69 -8.54 6.25
CA PRO A 57 4.28 -8.33 5.92
C PRO A 57 3.62 -9.64 5.46
N LYS A 58 2.35 -9.80 5.81
CA LYS A 58 1.53 -10.94 5.38
C LYS A 58 0.64 -10.50 4.22
N ILE A 59 0.50 -11.37 3.23
CA ILE A 59 -0.34 -11.14 2.06
C ILE A 59 -1.23 -12.36 1.79
N GLU A 60 -2.48 -12.10 1.49
CA GLU A 60 -3.49 -13.10 1.16
C GLU A 60 -4.34 -12.62 -0.01
N THR A 61 -5.09 -13.51 -0.63
CA THR A 61 -6.10 -13.14 -1.63
C THR A 61 -7.50 -13.18 -1.05
N ARG A 62 -8.40 -12.39 -1.64
CA ARG A 62 -9.85 -12.41 -1.35
C ARG A 62 -10.67 -12.40 -2.62
N SER A 63 -11.76 -13.17 -2.64
CA SER A 63 -12.72 -13.08 -3.72
C SER A 63 -13.47 -11.73 -3.69
N LYS A 64 -14.09 -11.37 -4.81
CA LYS A 64 -14.93 -10.16 -4.88
C LYS A 64 -16.08 -10.19 -3.86
N GLU A 65 -16.64 -11.35 -3.57
CA GLU A 65 -17.69 -11.54 -2.57
C GLU A 65 -17.18 -11.24 -1.16
N GLN A 66 -15.99 -11.73 -0.81
CA GLN A 66 -15.36 -11.45 0.49
C GLN A 66 -15.00 -9.96 0.64
N VAL A 67 -14.59 -9.30 -0.44
CA VAL A 67 -14.36 -7.84 -0.44
C VAL A 67 -15.67 -7.09 -0.24
N ARG A 68 -16.74 -7.49 -0.93
CA ARG A 68 -18.07 -6.91 -0.75
C ARG A 68 -18.57 -7.05 0.70
N GLU A 69 -18.40 -8.22 1.29
CA GLU A 69 -18.76 -8.46 2.68
C GLU A 69 -17.95 -7.55 3.62
N PHE A 70 -16.64 -7.44 3.38
CA PHE A 70 -15.76 -6.56 4.15
C PHE A 70 -16.22 -5.10 4.06
N VAL A 71 -16.42 -4.56 2.86
CA VAL A 71 -16.89 -3.18 2.62
C VAL A 71 -18.25 -2.95 3.28
N THR A 72 -19.19 -3.88 3.08
CA THR A 72 -20.53 -3.79 3.67
C THR A 72 -20.45 -3.74 5.19
N LYS A 73 -19.59 -4.54 5.81
CA LYS A 73 -19.38 -4.56 7.25
C LYS A 73 -18.86 -3.21 7.77
N GLN A 74 -17.97 -2.53 7.06
CA GLN A 74 -17.48 -1.21 7.45
C GLN A 74 -18.61 -0.16 7.55
N PHE A 75 -19.65 -0.30 6.71
CA PHE A 75 -20.80 0.63 6.69
C PHE A 75 -21.99 0.16 7.53
N THR A 76 -21.97 -1.05 8.08
CA THR A 76 -23.10 -1.60 8.86
C THR A 76 -22.95 -1.43 10.37
N ASP A 77 -21.78 -1.04 10.84
CA ASP A 77 -21.61 -0.62 12.24
C ASP A 77 -22.52 0.56 12.57
N SER A 78 -23.08 0.57 13.78
CA SER A 78 -24.06 1.56 14.21
C SER A 78 -23.53 3.00 14.17
N LEU A 79 -22.28 3.19 14.55
CA LEU A 79 -21.62 4.50 14.53
C LEU A 79 -21.38 4.96 13.09
N ALA A 80 -20.85 4.09 12.23
CA ALA A 80 -20.63 4.40 10.82
C ALA A 80 -21.94 4.76 10.11
N LYS A 81 -23.03 4.04 10.38
CA LYS A 81 -24.37 4.38 9.87
C LYS A 81 -24.83 5.76 10.30
N HIS A 82 -24.61 6.10 11.56
CA HIS A 82 -24.99 7.42 12.10
C HIS A 82 -24.20 8.53 11.43
N ASP A 83 -22.87 8.37 11.30
CA ASP A 83 -21.99 9.34 10.67
C ASP A 83 -22.35 9.56 9.19
N ILE A 84 -22.55 8.47 8.43
CA ILE A 84 -22.95 8.54 7.02
C ILE A 84 -24.32 9.19 6.85
N ALA A 85 -25.29 8.89 7.72
CA ALA A 85 -26.61 9.52 7.67
C ALA A 85 -26.53 11.02 7.96
N GLY A 86 -25.71 11.43 8.93
CA GLY A 86 -25.43 12.83 9.23
C GLY A 86 -24.79 13.55 8.05
N GLN A 87 -23.79 12.93 7.42
CA GLN A 87 -23.12 13.45 6.22
C GLN A 87 -24.09 13.56 5.03
N GLU A 88 -24.93 12.55 4.78
CA GLU A 88 -25.96 12.59 3.75
C GLU A 88 -26.91 13.77 3.97
N ALA A 89 -27.40 13.95 5.20
CA ALA A 89 -28.31 15.04 5.53
C ALA A 89 -27.64 16.42 5.34
N ALA A 90 -26.39 16.57 5.74
CA ALA A 90 -25.64 17.80 5.55
C ALA A 90 -25.42 18.12 4.07
N TYR A 91 -24.95 17.15 3.27
CA TYR A 91 -24.70 17.35 1.85
C TYR A 91 -25.99 17.69 1.08
N LYS A 92 -27.13 17.07 1.41
CA LYS A 92 -28.43 17.42 0.82
C LYS A 92 -28.84 18.85 1.17
N ARG A 93 -28.75 19.23 2.43
CA ARG A 93 -29.10 20.60 2.87
C ARG A 93 -28.26 21.68 2.23
N LEU A 94 -26.99 21.37 1.94
CA LEU A 94 -26.05 22.26 1.25
C LEU A 94 -26.18 22.21 -0.29
N GLY A 95 -27.05 21.36 -0.83
CA GLY A 95 -27.21 21.17 -2.27
C GLY A 95 -26.00 20.51 -2.97
N MET A 96 -25.16 19.82 -2.20
CA MET A 96 -23.95 19.17 -2.71
C MET A 96 -24.24 17.81 -3.34
N ILE A 97 -25.34 17.16 -2.95
CA ILE A 97 -25.82 15.90 -3.52
C ILE A 97 -27.32 15.97 -3.77
N PRO A 98 -27.88 15.25 -4.78
CA PRO A 98 -29.30 15.17 -5.01
C PRO A 98 -30.08 14.57 -3.81
N ASP A 99 -31.30 15.03 -3.55
CA ASP A 99 -32.16 14.50 -2.50
C ASP A 99 -32.45 13.00 -2.65
N THR A 100 -32.46 12.52 -3.88
CA THR A 100 -32.72 11.11 -4.24
C THR A 100 -31.53 10.20 -3.96
N LEU A 101 -30.33 10.76 -3.83
CA LEU A 101 -29.13 9.95 -3.59
C LEU A 101 -29.15 9.37 -2.17
N LYS A 102 -28.81 8.08 -2.06
CA LYS A 102 -28.59 7.38 -0.79
C LYS A 102 -27.09 7.15 -0.64
N LEU A 103 -26.48 7.86 0.31
CA LEU A 103 -25.02 7.94 0.40
C LEU A 103 -24.38 6.58 0.73
N GLN A 104 -24.94 5.82 1.69
CA GLN A 104 -24.37 4.53 2.10
C GLN A 104 -24.29 3.51 0.95
N PRO A 105 -25.40 3.15 0.24
CA PRO A 105 -25.31 2.22 -0.88
C PRO A 105 -24.47 2.75 -2.03
N PHE A 106 -24.45 4.06 -2.26
CA PHE A 106 -23.60 4.67 -3.25
C PHE A 106 -22.12 4.49 -2.94
N LEU A 107 -21.68 4.79 -1.71
CA LEU A 107 -20.30 4.60 -1.28
C LEU A 107 -19.90 3.11 -1.31
N THR A 108 -20.80 2.20 -0.97
CA THR A 108 -20.54 0.75 -1.09
C THR A 108 -20.21 0.37 -2.53
N SER A 109 -21.06 0.77 -3.49
CA SER A 109 -20.82 0.50 -4.91
C SER A 109 -19.54 1.14 -5.44
N LEU A 110 -19.25 2.35 -4.99
CA LEU A 110 -18.06 3.09 -5.38
C LEU A 110 -16.77 2.41 -4.90
N LEU A 111 -16.75 1.94 -3.64
CA LEU A 111 -15.61 1.20 -3.11
C LEU A 111 -15.45 -0.17 -3.78
N GLU A 112 -16.55 -0.88 -4.06
CA GLU A 112 -16.51 -2.14 -4.83
C GLU A 112 -15.89 -1.96 -6.22
N GLU A 113 -16.12 -0.82 -6.88
CA GLU A 113 -15.51 -0.49 -8.17
C GLU A 113 -13.99 -0.30 -8.07
N GLN A 114 -13.52 0.30 -6.98
CA GLN A 114 -12.15 0.79 -6.86
C GLN A 114 -11.20 -0.20 -6.19
N ILE A 115 -11.71 -1.11 -5.35
CA ILE A 115 -10.84 -1.98 -4.56
C ILE A 115 -10.20 -3.07 -5.43
N VAL A 116 -8.89 -2.98 -5.59
CA VAL A 116 -8.01 -4.01 -6.17
C VAL A 116 -7.29 -4.81 -5.05
N GLY A 117 -7.10 -4.16 -3.92
CA GLY A 117 -6.54 -4.72 -2.70
C GLY A 117 -6.63 -3.70 -1.57
N TYR A 118 -6.29 -4.12 -0.36
CA TYR A 118 -6.25 -3.25 0.81
C TYR A 118 -5.45 -3.86 1.95
N TYR A 119 -4.85 -3.02 2.77
CA TYR A 119 -4.27 -3.42 4.04
C TYR A 119 -5.33 -3.32 5.15
N ASP A 120 -5.49 -4.39 5.92
CA ASP A 120 -6.37 -4.40 7.07
C ASP A 120 -5.54 -4.23 8.37
N PRO A 121 -5.58 -3.05 9.00
CA PRO A 121 -4.80 -2.79 10.20
C PRO A 121 -5.27 -3.59 11.42
N HIS A 122 -6.46 -4.20 11.36
CA HIS A 122 -6.96 -5.05 12.44
C HIS A 122 -6.35 -6.46 12.38
N THR A 123 -6.29 -7.06 11.18
CA THR A 123 -5.70 -8.40 10.98
C THR A 123 -4.20 -8.35 10.68
N LYS A 124 -3.66 -7.18 10.35
CA LYS A 124 -2.26 -6.96 9.91
C LYS A 124 -1.91 -7.73 8.64
N VAL A 125 -2.89 -7.86 7.74
CA VAL A 125 -2.77 -8.59 6.47
C VAL A 125 -3.12 -7.66 5.32
N LEU A 126 -2.32 -7.74 4.26
CA LEU A 126 -2.61 -7.16 2.96
C LEU A 126 -3.44 -8.18 2.15
N TYR A 127 -4.58 -7.75 1.66
CA TYR A 127 -5.45 -8.55 0.81
C TYR A 127 -5.44 -8.04 -0.62
N VAL A 128 -5.26 -8.94 -1.59
CA VAL A 128 -5.38 -8.65 -3.03
C VAL A 128 -6.63 -9.34 -3.56
N VAL A 129 -7.38 -8.66 -4.40
CA VAL A 129 -8.61 -9.19 -4.99
C VAL A 129 -8.28 -10.19 -6.09
N ASP A 130 -8.86 -11.40 -6.01
CA ASP A 130 -8.67 -12.46 -6.99
C ASP A 130 -9.09 -11.99 -8.39
N GLY A 131 -8.25 -12.32 -9.38
CA GLY A 131 -8.49 -11.96 -10.78
C GLY A 131 -8.16 -10.50 -11.13
N SER A 132 -7.56 -9.73 -10.23
CA SER A 132 -7.06 -8.40 -10.55
C SER A 132 -5.96 -8.46 -11.62
N PRO A 133 -5.93 -7.50 -12.59
CA PRO A 133 -4.85 -7.41 -13.56
C PRO A 133 -3.49 -7.31 -12.85
N LYS A 134 -2.50 -8.05 -13.34
CA LYS A 134 -1.19 -8.17 -12.67
C LYS A 134 -0.52 -6.83 -12.38
N ASP A 135 -0.55 -5.93 -13.35
CA ASP A 135 0.06 -4.60 -13.19
C ASP A 135 -0.64 -3.78 -12.11
N MET A 136 -1.98 -3.83 -12.05
CA MET A 136 -2.76 -3.18 -11.02
C MET A 136 -2.50 -3.79 -9.64
N ALA A 137 -2.44 -5.12 -9.56
CA ALA A 137 -2.11 -5.82 -8.32
C ALA A 137 -0.73 -5.43 -7.79
N GLN A 138 0.29 -5.32 -8.65
CA GLN A 138 1.63 -4.91 -8.26
C GLN A 138 1.68 -3.47 -7.72
N LEU A 139 0.96 -2.55 -8.38
CA LEU A 139 0.83 -1.17 -7.91
C LEU A 139 0.17 -1.11 -6.54
N THR A 140 -0.96 -1.80 -6.40
CA THR A 140 -1.71 -1.88 -5.14
C THR A 140 -0.85 -2.50 -4.04
N ILE A 141 -0.15 -3.62 -4.31
CA ILE A 141 0.74 -4.26 -3.33
C ILE A 141 1.79 -3.27 -2.83
N THR A 142 2.39 -2.48 -3.71
CA THR A 142 3.40 -1.48 -3.31
C THR A 142 2.79 -0.43 -2.38
N HIS A 143 1.60 0.09 -2.71
CA HIS A 143 0.86 1.05 -1.89
C HIS A 143 0.51 0.48 -0.51
N GLU A 144 -0.12 -0.69 -0.49
CA GLU A 144 -0.59 -1.34 0.74
C GLU A 144 0.58 -1.81 1.65
N LEU A 145 1.72 -2.14 1.07
CA LEU A 145 2.93 -2.43 1.84
C LEU A 145 3.48 -1.19 2.57
N VAL A 146 3.29 0.02 2.03
CA VAL A 146 3.62 1.25 2.77
C VAL A 146 2.72 1.36 4.00
N HIS A 147 1.42 1.10 3.87
CA HIS A 147 0.51 1.06 5.01
C HIS A 147 0.89 -0.01 6.04
N ALA A 148 1.27 -1.20 5.58
CA ALA A 148 1.77 -2.26 6.45
C ALA A 148 3.04 -1.85 7.23
N LEU A 149 3.92 -1.06 6.60
CA LEU A 149 5.09 -0.50 7.26
C LEU A 149 4.70 0.58 8.27
N GLN A 150 3.86 1.54 7.86
CA GLN A 150 3.35 2.62 8.73
C GLN A 150 2.72 2.05 10.00
N ASP A 151 1.87 1.02 9.86
CA ASP A 151 1.15 0.41 10.97
C ASP A 151 2.06 -0.31 11.98
N GLN A 152 3.26 -0.71 11.58
CA GLN A 152 4.26 -1.26 12.50
C GLN A 152 4.93 -0.18 13.38
N TYR A 153 4.75 1.10 13.05
CA TYR A 153 5.30 2.23 13.80
C TYR A 153 4.22 3.09 14.45
N ILE A 154 3.08 3.24 13.78
CA ILE A 154 1.94 4.03 14.24
C ILE A 154 0.70 3.18 14.02
N SER A 155 -0.09 2.91 15.07
CA SER A 155 -1.30 2.10 14.97
C SER A 155 -2.35 2.76 14.06
N LEU A 156 -2.49 2.30 12.82
CA LEU A 156 -3.52 2.78 11.90
C LEU A 156 -4.94 2.47 12.39
N ASP A 157 -5.13 1.34 13.07
CA ASP A 157 -6.41 1.00 13.74
C ASP A 157 -6.81 2.06 14.77
N SER A 158 -5.86 2.61 15.51
CA SER A 158 -6.11 3.68 16.48
C SER A 158 -6.46 5.01 15.79
N VAL A 159 -5.83 5.32 14.65
CA VAL A 159 -6.14 6.52 13.86
C VAL A 159 -7.56 6.43 13.29
N GLN A 160 -7.96 5.29 12.77
CA GLN A 160 -9.30 5.06 12.23
C GLN A 160 -10.41 5.14 13.29
N LYS A 161 -10.08 5.11 14.57
CA LYS A 161 -11.02 5.27 15.69
C LYS A 161 -11.26 6.72 16.13
N ILE A 162 -10.61 7.70 15.52
CA ILE A 162 -10.91 9.12 15.74
C ILE A 162 -12.32 9.40 15.20
N ARG A 163 -13.25 9.76 16.06
CA ARG A 163 -14.68 9.94 15.71
C ARG A 163 -15.22 11.32 16.04
N ASP A 164 -14.57 12.05 16.90
CA ASP A 164 -15.01 13.34 17.45
C ASP A 164 -14.37 14.53 16.75
N ASP A 165 -13.45 14.29 15.81
CA ASP A 165 -12.73 15.33 15.10
C ASP A 165 -12.46 14.88 13.63
N ASN A 166 -13.38 15.25 12.75
CA ASN A 166 -13.30 14.88 11.33
C ASN A 166 -12.09 15.53 10.62
N ASP A 167 -11.72 16.75 11.00
CA ASP A 167 -10.57 17.44 10.40
C ASP A 167 -9.26 16.72 10.78
N ARG A 168 -9.16 16.32 12.04
CA ARG A 168 -8.01 15.55 12.52
C ARG A 168 -7.92 14.18 11.85
N LEU A 169 -9.05 13.50 11.71
CA LEU A 169 -9.11 12.21 10.99
C LEU A 169 -8.68 12.38 9.53
N SER A 170 -9.25 13.36 8.83
CA SER A 170 -8.92 13.64 7.42
C SER A 170 -7.46 14.04 7.25
N ALA A 171 -6.91 14.85 8.15
CA ALA A 171 -5.51 15.23 8.14
C ALA A 171 -4.59 14.02 8.33
N ALA A 172 -4.90 13.16 9.31
CA ALA A 172 -4.14 11.93 9.55
C ALA A 172 -4.19 10.99 8.35
N GLN A 173 -5.39 10.74 7.79
CA GLN A 173 -5.55 9.95 6.57
C GLN A 173 -4.74 10.54 5.41
N SER A 174 -4.76 11.87 5.22
CA SER A 174 -4.00 12.52 4.16
C SER A 174 -2.49 12.33 4.31
N VAL A 175 -1.96 12.31 5.52
CA VAL A 175 -0.54 12.03 5.74
C VAL A 175 -0.20 10.59 5.38
N PHE A 176 -1.01 9.61 5.79
CA PHE A 176 -0.74 8.20 5.50
C PHE A 176 -0.93 7.84 4.03
N GLU A 177 -2.05 8.25 3.44
CA GLU A 177 -2.32 8.01 2.02
C GLU A 177 -1.34 8.78 1.13
N GLY A 178 -1.04 10.01 1.50
CA GLY A 178 -0.09 10.85 0.78
C GLY A 178 1.31 10.24 0.73
N GLN A 179 1.81 9.74 1.86
CA GLN A 179 3.07 9.00 1.88
C GLN A 179 2.99 7.76 1.00
N ALA A 180 1.92 6.96 1.11
CA ALA A 180 1.79 5.73 0.34
C ALA A 180 1.78 5.99 -1.17
N VAL A 181 1.05 7.02 -1.64
CA VAL A 181 1.05 7.45 -3.05
C VAL A 181 2.42 7.96 -3.49
N TYR A 182 3.04 8.81 -2.69
CA TYR A 182 4.34 9.39 -3.04
C TYR A 182 5.41 8.31 -3.20
N GLU A 183 5.51 7.40 -2.24
CA GLU A 183 6.48 6.31 -2.26
C GLU A 183 6.19 5.30 -3.38
N GLN A 184 4.92 4.97 -3.61
CA GLN A 184 4.50 4.14 -4.74
C GLN A 184 4.99 4.72 -6.06
N ILE A 185 4.74 6.01 -6.31
CA ILE A 185 5.15 6.70 -7.55
C ILE A 185 6.69 6.78 -7.63
N SER A 186 7.36 7.13 -6.54
CA SER A 186 8.82 7.15 -6.47
C SER A 186 9.43 5.81 -6.86
N ILE A 187 8.90 4.72 -6.32
CA ILE A 187 9.35 3.35 -6.62
C ILE A 187 9.09 2.99 -8.08
N MET A 188 7.91 3.33 -8.62
CA MET A 188 7.59 3.15 -10.05
C MET A 188 8.56 3.87 -10.98
N LEU A 189 9.05 5.04 -10.58
CA LEU A 189 10.03 5.84 -11.30
C LEU A 189 11.49 5.40 -11.01
N GLY A 190 11.69 4.19 -10.50
CA GLY A 190 13.01 3.62 -10.22
C GLY A 190 13.68 4.15 -8.96
N GLY A 191 12.93 4.68 -8.03
CA GLY A 191 13.41 5.25 -6.77
C GLY A 191 14.06 6.63 -6.92
N SER A 192 13.79 7.31 -8.04
CA SER A 192 14.27 8.67 -8.30
C SER A 192 13.11 9.67 -8.22
N ASN A 193 13.21 10.63 -7.33
CA ASN A 193 12.21 11.70 -7.19
C ASN A 193 12.42 12.86 -8.18
N ILE A 194 13.39 12.74 -9.11
CA ILE A 194 13.70 13.80 -10.07
C ILE A 194 12.47 14.15 -10.89
N ALA A 195 11.79 13.15 -11.49
CA ALA A 195 10.63 13.39 -12.33
C ALA A 195 9.46 14.05 -11.57
N ILE A 196 9.27 13.68 -10.29
CA ILE A 196 8.25 14.27 -9.41
C ILE A 196 8.56 15.74 -9.11
N ASN A 197 9.85 16.07 -8.94
CA ASN A 197 10.31 17.38 -8.50
C ASN A 197 10.66 18.35 -9.65
N LEU A 198 10.61 17.89 -10.91
CA LEU A 198 10.72 18.78 -12.07
C LEU A 198 9.53 19.78 -12.10
N PRO A 199 9.74 21.00 -12.64
CA PRO A 199 8.63 21.92 -12.87
C PRO A 199 7.49 21.25 -13.65
N GLY A 200 6.28 21.27 -13.09
CA GLY A 200 5.09 20.59 -13.66
C GLY A 200 5.08 19.07 -13.54
N GLY A 201 6.10 18.45 -12.92
CA GLY A 201 6.17 16.99 -12.76
C GLY A 201 5.03 16.46 -11.89
N TRP A 202 4.81 17.07 -10.73
CA TRP A 202 3.71 16.70 -9.85
C TRP A 202 2.33 16.98 -10.46
N ASP A 203 2.18 18.08 -11.21
CA ASP A 203 0.91 18.41 -11.87
C ASP A 203 0.51 17.34 -12.88
N ARG A 204 1.44 16.82 -13.68
CA ARG A 204 1.20 15.71 -14.62
C ARG A 204 0.79 14.43 -13.90
N ILE A 205 1.44 14.11 -12.78
CA ILE A 205 1.09 12.94 -11.96
C ILE A 205 -0.33 13.10 -11.41
N ARG A 206 -0.66 14.27 -10.90
CA ARG A 206 -1.99 14.62 -10.39
C ARG A 206 -3.06 14.45 -11.48
N GLU A 207 -2.80 14.96 -12.67
CA GLU A 207 -3.70 14.80 -13.83
C GLU A 207 -3.89 13.33 -14.18
N MET A 208 -2.82 12.54 -14.27
CA MET A 208 -2.88 11.11 -14.56
C MET A 208 -3.71 10.34 -13.53
N ILE A 209 -3.57 10.65 -12.24
CA ILE A 209 -4.37 10.02 -11.18
C ILE A 209 -5.85 10.41 -11.34
N ARG A 210 -6.16 11.69 -11.61
CA ARG A 210 -7.53 12.17 -11.82
C ARG A 210 -8.16 11.56 -13.07
N GLU A 211 -7.43 11.43 -14.17
CA GLU A 211 -7.89 10.78 -15.39
C GLU A 211 -8.21 9.30 -15.15
N ASN A 212 -7.32 8.59 -14.45
CA ASN A 212 -7.56 7.19 -14.08
C ASN A 212 -8.85 7.05 -13.26
N GLN A 213 -9.02 7.83 -12.21
CA GLN A 213 -10.25 7.83 -11.40
C GLN A 213 -11.48 8.18 -12.24
N SER A 214 -11.38 9.16 -13.12
CA SER A 214 -12.48 9.57 -14.00
C SER A 214 -12.82 8.54 -15.07
N SER A 215 -11.98 7.56 -15.32
CA SER A 215 -12.28 6.43 -16.21
C SER A 215 -13.18 5.37 -15.56
N MET A 216 -13.35 5.42 -14.22
CA MET A 216 -14.22 4.52 -13.47
C MET A 216 -15.67 5.04 -13.52
N PRO A 217 -16.63 4.26 -14.04
CA PRO A 217 -17.99 4.78 -14.31
C PRO A 217 -18.74 5.31 -13.08
N ILE A 218 -18.66 4.61 -11.92
CA ILE A 218 -19.35 5.03 -10.70
C ILE A 218 -18.70 6.28 -10.13
N PHE A 219 -17.36 6.34 -10.11
CA PHE A 219 -16.63 7.52 -9.67
C PHE A 219 -16.91 8.73 -10.59
N ALA A 220 -16.89 8.55 -11.89
CA ALA A 220 -17.16 9.62 -12.85
C ALA A 220 -18.58 10.21 -12.70
N ALA A 221 -19.56 9.37 -12.35
CA ALA A 221 -20.94 9.78 -12.11
C ALA A 221 -21.18 10.35 -10.69
N ALA A 222 -20.19 10.28 -9.80
CA ALA A 222 -20.32 10.74 -8.42
C ALA A 222 -20.49 12.27 -8.36
N PRO A 223 -21.30 12.80 -7.41
CA PRO A 223 -21.30 14.22 -7.09
C PRO A 223 -19.90 14.74 -6.76
N LYS A 224 -19.61 15.97 -7.16
CA LYS A 224 -18.26 16.56 -7.05
C LYS A 224 -17.71 16.53 -5.64
N VAL A 225 -18.54 16.77 -4.62
CA VAL A 225 -18.14 16.70 -3.23
C VAL A 225 -17.60 15.30 -2.85
N ILE A 226 -18.22 14.23 -3.37
CA ILE A 226 -17.79 12.86 -3.10
C ILE A 226 -16.47 12.59 -3.83
N GLN A 227 -16.35 12.98 -5.11
CA GLN A 227 -15.11 12.82 -5.87
C GLN A 227 -13.92 13.49 -5.15
N GLU A 228 -14.08 14.78 -4.77
CA GLU A 228 -12.99 15.53 -4.14
C GLU A 228 -12.66 15.00 -2.74
N THR A 229 -13.67 14.62 -1.95
CA THR A 229 -13.42 14.05 -0.60
C THR A 229 -12.63 12.74 -0.68
N LEU A 230 -12.93 11.88 -1.67
CA LEU A 230 -12.24 10.61 -1.83
C LEU A 230 -10.81 10.78 -2.35
N ILE A 231 -10.57 11.71 -3.26
CA ILE A 231 -9.26 11.85 -3.89
C ILE A 231 -8.30 12.75 -3.09
N PHE A 232 -8.84 13.60 -2.21
CA PHE A 232 -8.09 14.58 -1.44
C PHE A 232 -6.95 13.97 -0.61
N PRO A 233 -7.15 12.88 0.18
CA PRO A 233 -6.06 12.28 0.96
C PRO A 233 -4.88 11.84 0.10
N TYR A 234 -5.15 11.32 -1.07
CA TYR A 234 -4.14 10.82 -2.00
C TYR A 234 -3.35 11.97 -2.66
N LEU A 235 -4.04 12.94 -3.24
CA LEU A 235 -3.38 14.00 -4.01
C LEU A 235 -2.81 15.11 -3.15
N SER A 236 -3.61 15.66 -2.23
CA SER A 236 -3.16 16.74 -1.35
C SER A 236 -2.22 16.22 -0.28
N GLY A 237 -2.45 14.98 0.18
CA GLY A 237 -1.54 14.30 1.10
C GLY A 237 -0.16 14.06 0.48
N ALA A 238 -0.10 13.56 -0.76
CA ALA A 238 1.17 13.35 -1.45
C ALA A 238 1.91 14.66 -1.76
N GLU A 239 1.17 15.72 -2.07
CA GLU A 239 1.75 17.06 -2.24
C GLU A 239 2.33 17.62 -0.94
N PHE A 240 1.66 17.38 0.19
CA PHE A 240 2.16 17.74 1.51
C PHE A 240 3.40 16.94 1.90
N TYR A 241 3.43 15.64 1.58
CA TYR A 241 4.55 14.75 1.91
C TYR A 241 5.79 15.00 1.05
N ARG A 242 5.62 15.42 -0.20
CA ARG A 242 6.68 15.74 -1.16
C ARG A 242 7.63 16.83 -0.66
#